data_927cf11013f68d1cc072680314ab4436
#
_entry.id   927cf11013f68d1cc072680314ab4436
#
_cell.length_a   1.000
_cell.length_b   1.000
_cell.length_c   1.000
_cell.angle_alpha   90.00
_cell.angle_beta   90.00
_cell.angle_gamma   90.00
#
_symmetry.space_group_name_H-M   'P 1'
#
loop_
_entity.id
_entity.type
_entity.pdbx_description
1 polymer ?
#
loop_
_entity_poly.entity_id
_entity_poly.type
_entity_poly.pdbx_seq_one_letter_code
_entity_poly.pdbx_strand_id
1 'polypeptide(L)'
;SRSYTHIIRNIYADPSVVFDEMLDIQEIVDCGTDVSKYYDDLIEYSNYYQLLGYGKHTVNGKSVEITEYELKKRIYLALLSVNVLEGIRFYVSFACSWAFAELKSMEGNAKIIKLICRDENLHLGFTQTVLKMMPKDDPMFAQIKEDTKEEATKMYLDAVQQEKDWANYLFKDGSIIGLNEELLSQYVEFIANKRMRAVGLESPFKTGSDPLPWTGKWISGSEVQVAPQETQITSYVIGGVKQDITDDTLKGFSL
;
A
#
# COMPACT_ATOMS: atom_id res chain seq x y z
N SER A 1 4.45 -11.20 4.22
CA SER A 1 3.68 -12.41 3.90
C SER A 1 4.61 -13.57 3.54
N ARG A 2 4.11 -14.83 3.65
CA ARG A 2 4.91 -16.04 3.39
C ARG A 2 5.57 -16.05 2.02
N SER A 3 4.91 -15.53 0.99
CA SER A 3 5.43 -15.49 -0.38
C SER A 3 6.70 -14.64 -0.50
N TYR A 4 6.69 -13.42 0.05
CA TYR A 4 7.87 -12.57 0.02
C TYR A 4 9.01 -13.08 0.90
N THR A 5 8.69 -13.64 2.07
CA THR A 5 9.71 -14.32 2.89
C THR A 5 10.37 -15.47 2.13
N HIS A 6 9.59 -16.23 1.36
CA HIS A 6 10.13 -17.30 0.52
C HIS A 6 11.02 -16.76 -0.59
N ILE A 7 10.58 -15.72 -1.31
CA ILE A 7 11.37 -15.07 -2.39
C ILE A 7 12.69 -14.57 -1.84
N ILE A 8 12.68 -13.77 -0.77
CA ILE A 8 13.88 -13.19 -0.18
C ILE A 8 14.87 -14.28 0.24
N ARG A 9 14.40 -15.35 0.91
CA ARG A 9 15.26 -16.46 1.33
C ARG A 9 15.88 -17.27 0.19
N ASN A 10 15.28 -17.24 -1.01
CA ASN A 10 15.78 -17.98 -2.15
C ASN A 10 16.64 -17.12 -3.11
N ILE A 11 16.53 -15.79 -3.02
CA ILE A 11 17.31 -14.87 -3.86
C ILE A 11 18.58 -14.40 -3.13
N TYR A 12 18.49 -14.18 -1.82
CA TYR A 12 19.60 -13.62 -1.04
C TYR A 12 20.21 -14.67 -0.12
N ALA A 13 21.54 -14.75 -0.13
CA ALA A 13 22.29 -15.62 0.77
C ALA A 13 22.11 -15.22 2.24
N ASP A 14 22.03 -13.92 2.51
CA ASP A 14 21.68 -13.34 3.81
C ASP A 14 20.45 -12.42 3.66
N PRO A 15 19.26 -12.86 4.10
CA PRO A 15 18.07 -12.04 4.03
C PRO A 15 18.12 -10.75 4.88
N SER A 16 18.98 -10.66 5.89
CA SER A 16 19.08 -9.46 6.74
C SER A 16 19.56 -8.24 5.98
N VAL A 17 20.44 -8.43 5.00
CA VAL A 17 20.96 -7.36 4.14
C VAL A 17 19.83 -6.59 3.45
N VAL A 18 18.78 -7.29 3.00
CA VAL A 18 17.62 -6.64 2.35
C VAL A 18 16.89 -5.69 3.28
N PHE A 19 16.75 -6.07 4.55
CA PHE A 19 16.07 -5.23 5.54
C PHE A 19 16.93 -4.03 5.94
N ASP A 20 18.25 -4.22 6.04
CA ASP A 20 19.18 -3.14 6.35
C ASP A 20 19.18 -2.11 5.19
N GLU A 21 19.32 -2.59 3.94
CA GLU A 21 19.26 -1.73 2.74
C GLU A 21 17.92 -0.98 2.60
N MET A 22 16.80 -1.58 2.99
CA MET A 22 15.50 -0.90 2.96
C MET A 22 15.45 0.30 3.91
N LEU A 23 16.12 0.23 5.07
CA LEU A 23 16.18 1.32 6.05
C LEU A 23 17.11 2.46 5.61
N ASP A 24 17.98 2.23 4.64
CA ASP A 24 18.83 3.25 4.02
C ASP A 24 18.08 4.05 2.93
N ILE A 25 16.90 3.60 2.51
CA ILE A 25 16.08 4.28 1.50
C ILE A 25 15.17 5.27 2.21
N GLN A 26 15.48 6.58 2.08
CA GLN A 26 14.77 7.64 2.80
C GLN A 26 13.27 7.67 2.46
N GLU A 27 12.91 7.45 1.20
CA GLU A 27 11.51 7.42 0.74
C GLU A 27 10.69 6.34 1.45
N ILE A 28 11.29 5.19 1.76
CA ILE A 28 10.64 4.10 2.51
C ILE A 28 10.45 4.50 3.98
N VAL A 29 11.48 5.08 4.59
CA VAL A 29 11.45 5.52 5.99
C VAL A 29 10.43 6.63 6.20
N ASP A 30 10.39 7.62 5.31
CA ASP A 30 9.46 8.75 5.37
C ASP A 30 8.01 8.26 5.21
N CYS A 31 7.77 7.36 4.27
CA CYS A 31 6.45 6.72 4.09
C CYS A 31 6.01 5.97 5.35
N GLY A 32 6.88 5.16 5.94
CA GLY A 32 6.59 4.41 7.16
C GLY A 32 6.26 5.32 8.34
N THR A 33 7.02 6.38 8.53
CA THR A 33 6.82 7.37 9.60
C THR A 33 5.49 8.09 9.46
N ASP A 34 5.14 8.51 8.25
CA ASP A 34 3.90 9.24 8.00
C ASP A 34 2.65 8.35 8.14
N VAL A 35 2.75 7.08 7.75
CA VAL A 35 1.66 6.11 7.92
C VAL A 35 1.42 5.81 9.39
N SER A 36 2.46 5.60 10.20
CA SER A 36 2.32 5.22 11.61
C SER A 36 1.74 6.33 12.49
N LYS A 37 1.94 7.59 12.14
CA LYS A 37 1.55 8.76 12.92
C LYS A 37 0.11 8.72 13.42
N TYR A 38 -0.84 8.42 12.57
CA TYR A 38 -2.27 8.41 12.93
C TYR A 38 -2.66 7.19 13.74
N TYR A 39 -1.97 6.07 13.54
CA TYR A 39 -2.17 4.87 14.35
C TYR A 39 -1.62 5.04 15.75
N ASP A 40 -0.40 5.57 15.87
CA ASP A 40 0.26 5.81 17.14
C ASP A 40 -0.53 6.80 18.01
N ASP A 41 -1.02 7.91 17.41
CA ASP A 41 -1.87 8.89 18.10
C ASP A 41 -3.19 8.27 18.58
N LEU A 42 -3.85 7.46 17.74
CA LEU A 42 -5.07 6.75 18.14
C LEU A 42 -4.80 5.74 19.27
N ILE A 43 -3.72 4.95 19.16
CA ILE A 43 -3.37 3.94 20.17
C ILE A 43 -3.07 4.61 21.50
N GLU A 44 -2.23 5.66 21.50
CA GLU A 44 -1.87 6.38 22.72
C GLU A 44 -3.11 6.99 23.40
N TYR A 45 -3.93 7.70 22.62
CA TYR A 45 -5.13 8.35 23.17
C TYR A 45 -6.18 7.33 23.64
N SER A 46 -6.34 6.21 22.93
CA SER A 46 -7.24 5.13 23.33
C SER A 46 -6.80 4.46 24.63
N ASN A 47 -5.49 4.30 24.83
CA ASN A 47 -4.94 3.79 26.07
C ASN A 47 -5.24 4.74 27.25
N TYR A 48 -5.08 6.04 27.07
CA TYR A 48 -5.49 7.02 28.10
C TYR A 48 -6.99 6.93 28.39
N TYR A 49 -7.83 6.86 27.37
CA TYR A 49 -9.28 6.69 27.57
C TYR A 49 -9.63 5.41 28.34
N GLN A 50 -9.02 4.28 27.98
CA GLN A 50 -9.30 3.00 28.66
C GLN A 50 -8.87 3.00 30.12
N LEU A 51 -7.78 3.68 30.46
CA LEU A 51 -7.24 3.72 31.82
C LEU A 51 -7.92 4.77 32.71
N LEU A 52 -8.29 5.93 32.15
CA LEU A 52 -8.68 7.13 32.91
C LEU A 52 -10.15 7.56 32.69
N GLY A 53 -10.75 7.14 31.57
CA GLY A 53 -12.07 7.64 31.16
C GLY A 53 -12.05 9.07 30.63
N TYR A 54 -13.24 9.62 30.35
CA TYR A 54 -13.35 11.02 29.91
C TYR A 54 -13.09 11.99 31.06
N GLY A 55 -12.49 13.14 30.76
CA GLY A 55 -12.22 14.21 31.71
C GLY A 55 -10.80 14.78 31.60
N LYS A 56 -10.44 15.62 32.57
CA LYS A 56 -9.11 16.21 32.69
C LYS A 56 -8.26 15.38 33.65
N HIS A 57 -7.09 14.97 33.19
CA HIS A 57 -6.18 14.10 33.94
C HIS A 57 -4.76 14.67 33.89
N THR A 58 -3.92 14.26 34.83
CA THR A 58 -2.48 14.56 34.80
C THR A 58 -1.72 13.26 34.56
N VAL A 59 -1.02 13.19 33.43
CA VAL A 59 -0.21 12.02 33.04
C VAL A 59 1.23 12.49 32.88
N ASN A 60 2.14 11.88 33.62
CA ASN A 60 3.57 12.23 33.61
C ASN A 60 3.83 13.74 33.78
N GLY A 61 3.04 14.41 34.64
CA GLY A 61 3.14 15.86 34.88
C GLY A 61 2.54 16.76 33.80
N LYS A 62 1.94 16.20 32.76
CA LYS A 62 1.23 16.94 31.69
C LYS A 62 -0.27 16.82 31.89
N SER A 63 -1.00 17.93 31.66
CA SER A 63 -2.46 17.91 31.62
C SER A 63 -2.94 17.32 30.29
N VAL A 64 -3.77 16.28 30.38
CA VAL A 64 -4.40 15.63 29.23
C VAL A 64 -5.91 15.72 29.42
N GLU A 65 -6.64 16.22 28.43
CA GLU A 65 -8.10 16.24 28.41
C GLU A 65 -8.60 15.16 27.45
N ILE A 66 -9.38 14.22 27.99
CA ILE A 66 -9.91 13.09 27.21
C ILE A 66 -11.39 13.35 26.97
N THR A 67 -11.74 13.54 25.70
CA THR A 67 -13.12 13.83 25.27
C THR A 67 -13.58 12.82 24.22
N GLU A 68 -14.90 12.65 24.12
CA GLU A 68 -15.50 11.81 23.07
C GLU A 68 -15.18 12.35 21.67
N TYR A 69 -15.22 13.67 21.50
CA TYR A 69 -14.88 14.31 20.24
C TYR A 69 -13.47 13.97 19.78
N GLU A 70 -12.48 14.12 20.65
CA GLU A 70 -11.08 13.87 20.34
C GLU A 70 -10.79 12.39 20.07
N LEU A 71 -11.50 11.47 20.76
CA LEU A 71 -11.40 10.03 20.48
C LEU A 71 -11.98 9.69 19.10
N LYS A 72 -13.19 10.18 18.82
CA LYS A 72 -13.85 9.98 17.52
C LYS A 72 -13.06 10.61 16.37
N LYS A 73 -12.46 11.80 16.58
CA LYS A 73 -11.59 12.45 15.60
C LYS A 73 -10.41 11.57 15.22
N ARG A 74 -9.72 10.97 16.20
CA ARG A 74 -8.58 10.07 15.96
C ARG A 74 -9.00 8.80 15.23
N ILE A 75 -10.15 8.24 15.59
CA ILE A 75 -10.71 7.08 14.86
C ILE A 75 -10.97 7.44 13.39
N TYR A 76 -11.57 8.61 13.13
CA TYR A 76 -11.87 9.07 11.78
C TYR A 76 -10.60 9.27 10.94
N LEU A 77 -9.59 9.97 11.51
CA LEU A 77 -8.32 10.23 10.83
C LEU A 77 -7.50 8.95 10.62
N ALA A 78 -7.50 8.02 11.56
CA ALA A 78 -6.85 6.72 11.40
C ALA A 78 -7.51 5.90 10.27
N LEU A 79 -8.84 5.84 10.20
CA LEU A 79 -9.53 5.18 9.08
C LEU A 79 -9.25 5.86 7.74
N LEU A 80 -9.13 7.18 7.72
CA LEU A 80 -8.75 7.93 6.53
C LEU A 80 -7.31 7.61 6.11
N SER A 81 -6.38 7.51 7.08
CA SER A 81 -4.99 7.10 6.82
C SER A 81 -4.90 5.69 6.22
N VAL A 82 -5.70 4.73 6.72
CA VAL A 82 -5.83 3.40 6.09
C VAL A 82 -6.30 3.53 4.63
N ASN A 83 -7.32 4.35 4.38
CA ASN A 83 -7.84 4.57 3.02
C ASN A 83 -6.80 5.16 2.07
N VAL A 84 -5.97 6.08 2.55
CA VAL A 84 -4.85 6.66 1.78
C VAL A 84 -3.77 5.62 1.53
N LEU A 85 -3.39 4.84 2.55
CA LEU A 85 -2.38 3.79 2.42
C LEU A 85 -2.78 2.79 1.32
N GLU A 86 -3.96 2.23 1.43
CA GLU A 86 -4.41 1.14 0.56
C GLU A 86 -4.94 1.64 -0.79
N GLY A 87 -5.35 2.90 -0.86
CA GLY A 87 -5.88 3.51 -2.08
C GLY A 87 -4.85 4.21 -2.97
N ILE A 88 -3.67 4.58 -2.44
CA ILE A 88 -2.66 5.37 -3.16
C ILE A 88 -1.27 4.75 -3.03
N ARG A 89 -0.78 4.52 -1.78
CA ARG A 89 0.63 4.24 -1.51
C ARG A 89 1.19 2.93 -2.07
N PHE A 90 0.36 2.02 -2.54
CA PHE A 90 0.81 0.76 -3.15
C PHE A 90 0.84 0.81 -4.68
N TYR A 91 0.20 1.80 -5.31
CA TYR A 91 -0.10 1.73 -6.74
C TYR A 91 1.10 1.97 -7.64
N VAL A 92 2.09 2.77 -7.22
CA VAL A 92 3.38 2.89 -7.97
C VAL A 92 4.08 1.55 -7.99
N SER A 93 4.27 0.92 -6.84
CA SER A 93 4.94 -0.39 -6.71
C SER A 93 4.19 -1.50 -7.44
N PHE A 94 2.85 -1.48 -7.40
CA PHE A 94 2.02 -2.42 -8.16
C PHE A 94 2.21 -2.24 -9.67
N ALA A 95 2.13 -1.01 -10.16
CA ALA A 95 2.33 -0.73 -11.58
C ALA A 95 3.72 -1.16 -12.06
N CYS A 96 4.78 -0.89 -11.30
CA CYS A 96 6.14 -1.33 -11.62
C CYS A 96 6.23 -2.86 -11.69
N SER A 97 5.65 -3.57 -10.71
CA SER A 97 5.65 -5.04 -10.70
C SER A 97 4.90 -5.64 -11.89
N TRP A 98 3.77 -5.07 -12.27
CA TRP A 98 3.01 -5.53 -13.42
C TRP A 98 3.68 -5.16 -14.75
N ALA A 99 4.39 -4.03 -14.83
CA ALA A 99 5.14 -3.65 -16.04
C ALA A 99 6.19 -4.71 -16.41
N PHE A 100 6.88 -5.30 -15.44
CA PHE A 100 7.78 -6.43 -15.72
C PHE A 100 7.05 -7.62 -16.32
N ALA A 101 5.85 -7.95 -15.85
CA ALA A 101 5.05 -9.05 -16.41
C ALA A 101 4.55 -8.75 -17.83
N GLU A 102 4.22 -7.48 -18.15
CA GLU A 102 3.93 -7.08 -19.55
C GLU A 102 5.10 -7.35 -20.49
N LEU A 103 6.33 -7.26 -19.97
CA LEU A 103 7.57 -7.60 -20.68
C LEU A 103 7.94 -9.09 -20.58
N LYS A 104 7.02 -9.95 -20.12
CA LYS A 104 7.23 -11.40 -19.92
C LYS A 104 8.34 -11.73 -18.93
N SER A 105 8.54 -10.84 -17.94
CA SER A 105 9.50 -11.01 -16.85
C SER A 105 8.77 -11.00 -15.51
N MET A 106 9.24 -11.77 -14.54
CA MET A 106 8.75 -11.80 -13.17
C MET A 106 7.22 -12.02 -13.04
N GLU A 107 6.60 -12.78 -13.93
CA GLU A 107 5.14 -13.04 -13.92
C GLU A 107 4.63 -13.60 -12.58
N GLY A 108 5.42 -14.45 -11.92
CA GLY A 108 5.08 -14.99 -10.61
C GLY A 108 4.92 -13.90 -9.54
N ASN A 109 5.84 -12.91 -9.53
CA ASN A 109 5.73 -11.75 -8.65
C ASN A 109 4.47 -10.92 -8.96
N ALA A 110 4.22 -10.63 -10.23
CA ALA A 110 3.06 -9.87 -10.66
C ALA A 110 1.72 -10.53 -10.23
N LYS A 111 1.65 -11.86 -10.26
CA LYS A 111 0.49 -12.62 -9.78
C LYS A 111 0.31 -12.52 -8.27
N ILE A 112 1.39 -12.52 -7.49
CA ILE A 112 1.33 -12.28 -6.04
C ILE A 112 0.82 -10.87 -5.77
N ILE A 113 1.34 -9.86 -6.47
CA ILE A 113 0.89 -8.47 -6.36
C ILE A 113 -0.59 -8.33 -6.74
N LYS A 114 -1.06 -9.04 -7.78
CA LYS A 114 -2.49 -9.04 -8.14
C LYS A 114 -3.37 -9.55 -6.99
N LEU A 115 -2.96 -10.60 -6.28
CA LEU A 115 -3.70 -11.11 -5.13
C LEU A 115 -3.71 -10.10 -3.97
N ILE A 116 -2.57 -9.44 -3.70
CA ILE A 116 -2.48 -8.37 -2.71
C ILE A 116 -3.42 -7.23 -3.11
N CYS A 117 -3.31 -6.72 -4.33
CA CYS A 117 -4.15 -5.62 -4.81
C CYS A 117 -5.65 -5.92 -4.70
N ARG A 118 -6.06 -7.18 -4.90
CA ARG A 118 -7.45 -7.60 -4.70
C ARG A 118 -7.88 -7.42 -3.23
N ASP A 119 -7.03 -7.82 -2.30
CA ASP A 119 -7.33 -7.72 -0.87
C ASP A 119 -7.33 -6.23 -0.44
N GLU A 120 -6.38 -5.42 -0.94
CA GLU A 120 -6.35 -3.98 -0.70
C GLU A 120 -7.60 -3.26 -1.27
N ASN A 121 -8.13 -3.71 -2.40
CA ASN A 121 -9.40 -3.18 -2.93
C ASN A 121 -10.60 -3.47 -2.02
N LEU A 122 -10.62 -4.60 -1.30
CA LEU A 122 -11.65 -4.90 -0.30
C LEU A 122 -11.53 -3.96 0.91
N HIS A 123 -10.33 -3.77 1.44
CA HIS A 123 -10.07 -2.85 2.55
C HIS A 123 -10.42 -1.42 2.17
N LEU A 124 -10.03 -0.99 0.97
CA LEU A 124 -10.38 0.32 0.42
C LEU A 124 -11.90 0.52 0.32
N GLY A 125 -12.61 -0.47 -0.22
CA GLY A 125 -14.08 -0.44 -0.30
C GLY A 125 -14.74 -0.38 1.07
N PHE A 126 -14.22 -1.14 2.04
CA PHE A 126 -14.67 -1.13 3.41
C PHE A 126 -14.46 0.25 4.06
N THR A 127 -13.23 0.78 4.04
CA THR A 127 -12.92 2.07 4.66
C THR A 127 -13.70 3.22 4.02
N GLN A 128 -13.86 3.23 2.69
CA GLN A 128 -14.71 4.23 2.00
C GLN A 128 -16.17 4.14 2.44
N THR A 129 -16.68 2.94 2.65
CA THR A 129 -18.06 2.74 3.10
C THR A 129 -18.23 3.27 4.53
N VAL A 130 -17.33 2.89 5.44
CA VAL A 130 -17.35 3.35 6.84
C VAL A 130 -17.25 4.87 6.91
N LEU A 131 -16.28 5.48 6.22
CA LEU A 131 -16.08 6.94 6.18
C LEU A 131 -17.30 7.70 5.62
N LYS A 132 -18.11 7.06 4.77
CA LYS A 132 -19.39 7.64 4.27
C LYS A 132 -20.55 7.46 5.24
N MET A 133 -20.57 6.36 6.01
CA MET A 133 -21.65 6.05 6.94
C MET A 133 -21.51 6.83 8.25
N MET A 134 -20.31 6.89 8.83
CA MET A 134 -20.06 7.54 10.12
C MET A 134 -20.69 8.94 10.24
N PRO A 135 -20.53 9.87 9.28
CA PRO A 135 -21.16 11.20 9.34
C PRO A 135 -22.68 11.20 9.21
N LYS A 136 -23.28 10.12 8.70
CA LYS A 136 -24.75 9.99 8.57
C LYS A 136 -25.38 9.44 9.84
N ASP A 137 -24.66 8.54 10.50
CA ASP A 137 -25.14 7.81 11.67
C ASP A 137 -24.91 8.59 12.96
N ASP A 138 -23.93 9.49 12.98
CA ASP A 138 -23.57 10.28 14.17
C ASP A 138 -23.20 11.72 13.78
N PRO A 139 -23.95 12.73 14.27
CA PRO A 139 -23.70 14.14 14.00
C PRO A 139 -22.29 14.62 14.40
N MET A 140 -21.68 14.00 15.42
CA MET A 140 -20.31 14.35 15.84
C MET A 140 -19.29 13.98 14.76
N PHE A 141 -19.45 12.85 14.07
CA PHE A 141 -18.61 12.52 12.92
C PHE A 141 -18.87 13.43 11.72
N ALA A 142 -20.08 13.95 11.54
CA ALA A 142 -20.36 14.96 10.53
C ALA A 142 -19.56 16.25 10.80
N GLN A 143 -19.54 16.70 12.07
CA GLN A 143 -18.73 17.84 12.50
C GLN A 143 -17.23 17.58 12.34
N ILE A 144 -16.74 16.41 12.80
CA ILE A 144 -15.33 16.01 12.67
C ILE A 144 -14.89 16.02 11.22
N LYS A 145 -15.71 15.51 10.30
CA LYS A 145 -15.42 15.52 8.87
C LYS A 145 -15.18 16.92 8.32
N GLU A 146 -16.01 17.90 8.71
CA GLU A 146 -15.85 19.29 8.29
C GLU A 146 -14.61 19.92 8.96
N ASP A 147 -14.42 19.73 10.26
CA ASP A 147 -13.31 20.30 11.03
C ASP A 147 -11.95 19.74 10.57
N THR A 148 -11.91 18.51 10.06
CA THR A 148 -10.68 17.85 9.61
C THR A 148 -10.48 17.88 8.09
N LYS A 149 -11.32 18.59 7.33
CA LYS A 149 -11.29 18.58 5.87
C LYS A 149 -9.94 19.00 5.28
N GLU A 150 -9.31 20.02 5.85
CA GLU A 150 -7.98 20.49 5.42
C GLU A 150 -6.90 19.46 5.73
N GLU A 151 -6.91 18.89 6.94
CA GLU A 151 -5.98 17.85 7.35
C GLU A 151 -6.14 16.58 6.49
N ALA A 152 -7.39 16.17 6.22
CA ALA A 152 -7.72 15.07 5.34
C ALA A 152 -7.20 15.31 3.91
N THR A 153 -7.43 16.50 3.36
CA THR A 153 -6.94 16.88 2.04
C THR A 153 -5.41 16.81 1.99
N LYS A 154 -4.76 17.40 3.00
CA LYS A 154 -3.28 17.37 3.10
C LYS A 154 -2.74 15.94 3.14
N MET A 155 -3.37 15.03 3.89
CA MET A 155 -2.98 13.61 3.97
C MET A 155 -2.93 12.94 2.60
N TYR A 156 -3.93 13.21 1.74
CA TYR A 156 -3.93 12.71 0.35
C TYR A 156 -2.84 13.36 -0.50
N LEU A 157 -2.63 14.66 -0.38
CA LEU A 157 -1.62 15.37 -1.16
C LEU A 157 -0.20 14.97 -0.78
N ASP A 158 0.06 14.81 0.51
CA ASP A 158 1.36 14.33 1.02
C ASP A 158 1.63 12.90 0.49
N ALA A 159 0.63 12.01 0.51
CA ALA A 159 0.77 10.67 -0.04
C ALA A 159 1.06 10.68 -1.56
N VAL A 160 0.39 11.54 -2.32
CA VAL A 160 0.67 11.69 -3.76
C VAL A 160 2.09 12.18 -4.00
N GLN A 161 2.56 13.14 -3.21
CA GLN A 161 3.93 13.64 -3.34
C GLN A 161 4.96 12.54 -3.01
N GLN A 162 4.76 11.80 -1.92
CA GLN A 162 5.65 10.70 -1.55
C GLN A 162 5.69 9.58 -2.60
N GLU A 163 4.54 9.27 -3.23
CA GLU A 163 4.51 8.29 -4.32
C GLU A 163 5.22 8.80 -5.58
N LYS A 164 5.20 10.11 -5.85
CA LYS A 164 6.00 10.71 -6.94
C LYS A 164 7.49 10.67 -6.62
N ASP A 165 7.87 10.98 -5.38
CA ASP A 165 9.26 10.90 -4.93
C ASP A 165 9.77 9.45 -5.02
N TRP A 166 8.93 8.48 -4.65
CA TRP A 166 9.20 7.06 -4.83
C TRP A 166 9.36 6.68 -6.31
N ALA A 167 8.50 7.17 -7.20
CA ALA A 167 8.62 6.95 -8.64
C ALA A 167 9.94 7.53 -9.18
N ASN A 168 10.31 8.73 -8.75
CA ASN A 168 11.59 9.36 -9.11
C ASN A 168 12.77 8.50 -8.64
N TYR A 169 12.76 8.06 -7.38
CA TYR A 169 13.79 7.16 -6.85
C TYR A 169 13.93 5.88 -7.67
N LEU A 170 12.82 5.22 -8.00
CA LEU A 170 12.83 3.97 -8.77
C LEU A 170 13.39 4.14 -10.19
N PHE A 171 13.20 5.31 -10.80
CA PHE A 171 13.58 5.57 -12.19
C PHE A 171 14.79 6.50 -12.33
N LYS A 172 15.51 6.80 -11.23
CA LYS A 172 16.68 7.69 -11.23
C LYS A 172 17.80 7.25 -12.20
N ASP A 173 17.93 5.95 -12.42
CA ASP A 173 18.97 5.36 -13.28
C ASP A 173 18.46 4.99 -14.68
N GLY A 174 17.19 5.27 -14.98
CA GLY A 174 16.58 5.01 -16.28
C GLY A 174 15.15 4.49 -16.21
N SER A 175 14.54 4.35 -17.38
CA SER A 175 13.15 3.92 -17.53
C SER A 175 13.08 2.48 -18.04
N ILE A 176 11.96 1.82 -17.81
CA ILE A 176 11.62 0.54 -18.45
C ILE A 176 10.68 0.78 -19.63
N ILE A 177 10.64 -0.17 -20.57
CA ILE A 177 9.77 -0.05 -21.76
C ILE A 177 8.30 0.08 -21.31
N GLY A 178 7.67 1.19 -21.71
CA GLY A 178 6.26 1.46 -21.44
C GLY A 178 5.97 2.04 -20.04
N LEU A 179 7.00 2.33 -19.23
CA LEU A 179 6.84 2.94 -17.93
C LEU A 179 8.01 3.84 -17.57
N ASN A 180 7.71 5.05 -17.08
CA ASN A 180 8.68 6.02 -16.59
C ASN A 180 8.08 6.82 -15.42
N GLU A 181 8.89 7.67 -14.81
CA GLU A 181 8.50 8.51 -13.68
C GLU A 181 7.29 9.41 -14.01
N GLU A 182 7.28 10.04 -15.18
CA GLU A 182 6.21 10.96 -15.57
C GLU A 182 4.85 10.25 -15.69
N LEU A 183 4.80 9.07 -16.34
CA LEU A 183 3.60 8.25 -16.43
C LEU A 183 3.12 7.78 -15.08
N LEU A 184 4.01 7.40 -14.18
CA LEU A 184 3.66 7.02 -12.80
C LEU A 184 3.13 8.20 -12.02
N SER A 185 3.74 9.38 -12.13
CA SER A 185 3.26 10.61 -11.47
C SER A 185 1.85 10.97 -11.92
N GLN A 186 1.57 10.91 -13.22
CA GLN A 186 0.22 11.11 -13.76
C GLN A 186 -0.76 10.04 -13.28
N TYR A 187 -0.30 8.79 -13.17
CA TYR A 187 -1.12 7.68 -12.70
C TYR A 187 -1.50 7.82 -11.23
N VAL A 188 -0.57 8.23 -10.37
CA VAL A 188 -0.86 8.50 -8.96
C VAL A 188 -1.89 9.63 -8.82
N GLU A 189 -1.76 10.72 -9.56
CA GLU A 189 -2.77 11.79 -9.58
C GLU A 189 -4.14 11.30 -10.03
N PHE A 190 -4.18 10.47 -11.08
CA PHE A 190 -5.42 9.88 -11.58
C PHE A 190 -6.09 8.98 -10.53
N ILE A 191 -5.33 8.14 -9.84
CA ILE A 191 -5.83 7.30 -8.75
C ILE A 191 -6.31 8.17 -7.59
N ALA A 192 -5.50 9.13 -7.13
CA ALA A 192 -5.82 10.02 -6.02
C ALA A 192 -7.10 10.82 -6.28
N ASN A 193 -7.29 11.33 -7.50
CA ASN A 193 -8.50 12.04 -7.90
C ASN A 193 -9.77 11.18 -7.67
N LYS A 194 -9.72 9.89 -8.02
CA LYS A 194 -10.83 8.96 -7.77
C LYS A 194 -11.04 8.70 -6.27
N ARG A 195 -9.96 8.53 -5.51
CA ARG A 195 -10.01 8.21 -4.07
C ARG A 195 -10.52 9.38 -3.24
N MET A 196 -10.02 10.60 -3.49
CA MET A 196 -10.48 11.82 -2.82
C MET A 196 -11.98 12.03 -3.03
N ARG A 197 -12.45 11.94 -4.27
CA ARG A 197 -13.89 12.06 -4.58
C ARG A 197 -14.73 10.98 -3.88
N ALA A 198 -14.21 9.76 -3.77
CA ALA A 198 -14.91 8.67 -3.11
C ALA A 198 -15.16 8.92 -1.62
N VAL A 199 -14.34 9.69 -0.93
CA VAL A 199 -14.54 10.09 0.47
C VAL A 199 -15.13 11.50 0.62
N GLY A 200 -15.48 12.15 -0.50
CA GLY A 200 -16.14 13.46 -0.51
C GLY A 200 -15.18 14.65 -0.39
N LEU A 201 -13.91 14.47 -0.74
CA LEU A 201 -12.92 15.53 -0.83
C LEU A 201 -12.82 16.03 -2.28
N GLU A 202 -12.55 17.33 -2.42
CA GLU A 202 -12.21 17.93 -3.71
C GLU A 202 -10.76 17.61 -4.06
N SER A 203 -10.53 17.22 -5.31
CA SER A 203 -9.19 16.93 -5.81
C SER A 203 -8.67 18.09 -6.64
N PRO A 204 -7.43 18.55 -6.38
CA PRO A 204 -6.80 19.59 -7.20
C PRO A 204 -6.30 19.06 -8.55
N PHE A 205 -6.25 17.73 -8.74
CA PHE A 205 -5.66 17.13 -9.93
C PHE A 205 -6.62 17.19 -11.11
N LYS A 206 -6.14 17.77 -12.20
CA LYS A 206 -6.86 17.81 -13.50
C LYS A 206 -6.43 16.59 -14.32
N THR A 207 -7.07 15.46 -14.07
CA THR A 207 -6.72 14.21 -14.74
C THR A 207 -7.65 13.94 -15.93
N GLY A 208 -7.06 13.48 -17.04
CA GLY A 208 -7.77 13.01 -18.23
C GLY A 208 -8.12 11.51 -18.14
N SER A 209 -7.83 10.79 -19.22
CA SER A 209 -7.92 9.33 -19.27
C SER A 209 -6.84 8.67 -18.42
N ASP A 210 -7.03 7.39 -18.09
CA ASP A 210 -6.04 6.61 -17.37
C ASP A 210 -4.71 6.57 -18.14
N PRO A 211 -3.60 7.04 -17.57
CA PRO A 211 -2.30 7.03 -18.26
C PRO A 211 -1.70 5.63 -18.37
N LEU A 212 -2.15 4.67 -17.53
CA LEU A 212 -1.69 3.28 -17.55
C LEU A 212 -2.88 2.30 -17.68
N PRO A 213 -3.63 2.35 -18.78
CA PRO A 213 -4.89 1.59 -18.93
C PRO A 213 -4.69 0.07 -18.86
N TRP A 214 -3.49 -0.42 -19.15
CA TRP A 214 -3.12 -1.81 -19.05
C TRP A 214 -3.11 -2.33 -17.60
N THR A 215 -3.00 -1.48 -16.59
CA THR A 215 -3.09 -1.87 -15.18
C THR A 215 -4.48 -2.38 -14.81
N GLY A 216 -5.51 -1.95 -15.54
CA GLY A 216 -6.90 -2.33 -15.27
C GLY A 216 -7.15 -3.83 -15.24
N LYS A 217 -6.48 -4.62 -16.09
CA LYS A 217 -6.59 -6.10 -16.09
C LYS A 217 -5.99 -6.76 -14.86
N TRP A 218 -5.02 -6.10 -14.21
CA TRP A 218 -4.41 -6.56 -12.97
C TRP A 218 -5.26 -6.21 -11.75
N ILE A 219 -5.88 -5.04 -11.77
CA ILE A 219 -6.73 -4.53 -10.69
C ILE A 219 -8.11 -5.22 -10.69
N SER A 220 -8.66 -5.53 -11.87
CA SER A 220 -9.99 -6.12 -11.97
C SER A 220 -10.02 -7.54 -11.39
N GLY A 221 -10.87 -7.74 -10.36
CA GLY A 221 -11.10 -9.05 -9.74
C GLY A 221 -12.04 -9.97 -10.53
N SER A 222 -12.31 -9.69 -11.81
CA SER A 222 -13.32 -10.40 -12.63
C SER A 222 -12.88 -11.79 -13.10
N GLU A 223 -11.62 -12.14 -12.95
CA GLU A 223 -11.13 -13.49 -13.28
C GLU A 223 -11.34 -14.45 -12.10
N VAL A 224 -11.65 -15.70 -12.43
CA VAL A 224 -11.79 -16.79 -11.47
C VAL A 224 -10.57 -16.86 -10.55
N GLN A 225 -10.82 -16.99 -9.26
CA GLN A 225 -9.77 -17.12 -8.26
C GLN A 225 -9.05 -18.47 -8.45
N VAL A 226 -7.87 -18.41 -9.05
CA VAL A 226 -6.98 -19.56 -9.20
C VAL A 226 -5.83 -19.40 -8.22
N ALA A 227 -5.49 -20.45 -7.49
CA ALA A 227 -4.32 -20.43 -6.62
C ALA A 227 -3.04 -20.15 -7.44
N PRO A 228 -2.03 -19.44 -6.89
CA PRO A 228 -0.81 -19.09 -7.63
C PRO A 228 -0.12 -20.30 -8.30
N GLN A 229 -0.16 -21.46 -7.66
CA GLN A 229 0.38 -22.73 -8.19
C GLN A 229 -0.42 -23.31 -9.36
N GLU A 230 -1.68 -22.91 -9.54
CA GLU A 230 -2.56 -23.40 -10.61
C GLU A 230 -2.50 -22.48 -11.84
N THR A 231 -1.82 -21.36 -11.75
CA THR A 231 -1.72 -20.38 -12.84
C THR A 231 -0.48 -20.66 -13.66
N GLN A 232 -0.64 -20.94 -14.97
CA GLN A 232 0.49 -21.13 -15.88
C GLN A 232 1.32 -19.85 -15.98
N ILE A 233 2.65 -20.03 -15.94
CA ILE A 233 3.62 -18.96 -16.21
C ILE A 233 4.04 -19.12 -17.67
N THR A 234 3.74 -18.12 -18.51
CA THR A 234 4.02 -18.18 -19.96
C THR A 234 5.48 -17.90 -20.29
N SER A 235 6.22 -17.28 -19.37
CA SER A 235 7.64 -16.98 -19.50
C SER A 235 8.58 -18.06 -18.94
N TYR A 236 8.03 -19.22 -18.52
CA TYR A 236 8.86 -20.30 -18.01
C TYR A 236 9.71 -20.92 -19.12
N VAL A 237 11.01 -20.78 -19.01
CA VAL A 237 11.97 -21.38 -19.95
C VAL A 237 12.16 -22.85 -19.57
N ILE A 238 11.51 -23.74 -20.30
CA ILE A 238 11.68 -25.19 -20.16
C ILE A 238 13.14 -25.51 -20.58
N GLY A 239 13.91 -26.10 -19.67
CA GLY A 239 15.30 -26.47 -19.92
C GLY A 239 16.36 -25.46 -19.44
N GLY A 240 15.94 -24.34 -18.82
CA GLY A 240 16.86 -23.36 -18.20
C GLY A 240 17.46 -23.80 -16.87
N VAL A 241 16.98 -24.88 -16.28
CA VAL A 241 17.54 -25.45 -15.05
C VAL A 241 18.70 -26.35 -15.45
N LYS A 242 19.94 -25.95 -15.11
CA LYS A 242 21.08 -26.87 -15.14
C LYS A 242 20.78 -28.00 -14.16
N GLN A 243 20.57 -29.20 -14.68
CA GLN A 243 20.57 -30.41 -13.88
C GLN A 243 22.04 -30.76 -13.57
N ASP A 244 22.47 -30.50 -12.36
CA ASP A 244 23.80 -30.89 -11.86
C ASP A 244 23.82 -32.38 -11.43
N ILE A 245 22.69 -33.09 -11.57
CA ILE A 245 22.58 -34.50 -11.24
C ILE A 245 22.95 -35.29 -12.49
N THR A 246 24.09 -35.94 -12.44
CA THR A 246 24.53 -36.93 -13.43
C THR A 246 24.33 -38.33 -12.85
N ASP A 247 24.29 -39.36 -13.72
CA ASP A 247 24.17 -40.75 -13.29
C ASP A 247 25.25 -41.16 -12.30
N ASP A 248 26.37 -40.48 -12.28
CA ASP A 248 27.48 -40.68 -11.32
C ASP A 248 27.16 -40.12 -9.92
N THR A 249 26.29 -39.13 -9.81
CA THR A 249 25.88 -38.55 -8.52
C THR A 249 24.98 -39.49 -7.71
N LEU A 250 24.32 -40.45 -8.38
CA LEU A 250 23.44 -41.45 -7.75
C LEU A 250 24.12 -42.78 -7.46
N LYS A 251 25.35 -43.01 -7.91
CA LYS A 251 26.09 -44.28 -7.75
C LYS A 251 26.50 -44.60 -6.30
N GLY A 252 26.11 -43.86 -5.31
CA GLY A 252 26.36 -44.10 -3.88
C GLY A 252 25.10 -44.39 -3.04
N PHE A 253 23.93 -44.32 -3.64
CA PHE A 253 22.66 -44.59 -2.96
C PHE A 253 22.13 -45.97 -3.44
N SER A 254 22.34 -47.00 -2.63
CA SER A 254 21.56 -48.23 -2.70
C SER A 254 20.33 -48.08 -1.80
N LEU A 255 19.16 -48.25 -2.37
CA LEU A 255 17.90 -48.48 -1.64
C LEU A 255 17.93 -49.84 -0.97
#